data_902f34e3e51f84c84e37e459878a4846
#
_entry.id   902f34e3e51f84c84e37e459878a4846
#
_cell.length_a   1.000
_cell.length_b   1.000
_cell.length_c   1.000
_cell.angle_alpha   90.00
_cell.angle_beta   90.00
_cell.angle_gamma   90.00
#
_symmetry.space_group_name_H-M   'P 1'
#
loop_
_entity.id
_entity.type
_entity.pdbx_description
1 polymer ?
#
loop_
_entity_poly.entity_id
_entity_poly.type
_entity_poly.pdbx_seq_one_letter_code
_entity_poly.pdbx_strand_id
1 'polypeptide(L)'
;MLFRSGDIQNKSVKYMQDTNRGREAANAMVQNIREGLTGSIENSRQVERIQQLTDDILNISSQTNMLALNASIEAARAGEAGRGFAVVAEQIRNLADESRNIANNIQEISLIVTESVSALTGDSQRLIDYVDESILADYEKFSGITNDYRNDASRVNDILKNFAENARTLKNTMAEMNSGISDISTTIDESTKGINEAADGVSGIVNSIDDIEKEAENNIIIGQKLQGYVQVF
;
A
#
# COMPACT_ATOMS: atom_id res chain seq x y z
N MET A 1 -5.61 15.30 18.64
CA MET A 1 -4.65 14.30 18.15
C MET A 1 -5.21 12.87 18.13
N LEU A 2 -6.01 12.45 19.09
CA LEU A 2 -6.68 11.13 19.13
C LEU A 2 -7.62 10.86 17.94
N PHE A 3 -8.23 11.90 17.34
CA PHE A 3 -9.08 11.78 16.15
C PHE A 3 -8.34 11.26 14.89
N ARG A 4 -7.04 11.53 14.76
CA ARG A 4 -6.26 11.10 13.57
C ARG A 4 -5.97 9.60 13.53
N SER A 5 -5.83 8.93 14.67
CA SER A 5 -5.58 7.49 14.72
C SER A 5 -6.84 6.69 14.36
N GLY A 6 -8.03 7.12 14.77
CA GLY A 6 -9.30 6.54 14.35
C GLY A 6 -9.54 6.69 12.83
N ASP A 7 -9.18 7.83 12.26
CA ASP A 7 -9.25 8.06 10.81
C ASP A 7 -8.32 7.13 10.03
N ILE A 8 -7.11 6.85 10.55
CA ILE A 8 -6.16 5.93 9.94
C ILE A 8 -6.70 4.49 9.96
N GLN A 9 -7.27 4.05 11.07
CA GLN A 9 -7.90 2.73 11.18
C GLN A 9 -9.06 2.57 10.20
N ASN A 10 -9.95 3.56 10.11
CA ASN A 10 -11.07 3.55 9.17
C ASN A 10 -10.59 3.53 7.70
N LYS A 11 -9.55 4.30 7.36
CA LYS A 11 -8.94 4.27 6.04
C LYS A 11 -8.31 2.91 5.73
N SER A 12 -7.63 2.28 6.68
CA SER A 12 -7.05 0.94 6.49
C SER A 12 -8.12 -0.11 6.20
N VAL A 13 -9.26 -0.07 6.91
CA VAL A 13 -10.40 -0.96 6.61
C VAL A 13 -10.92 -0.74 5.20
N LYS A 14 -11.06 0.52 4.78
CA LYS A 14 -11.50 0.85 3.42
C LYS A 14 -10.50 0.35 2.36
N TYR A 15 -9.20 0.58 2.56
CA TYR A 15 -8.16 0.11 1.64
C TYR A 15 -8.15 -1.42 1.53
N MET A 16 -8.35 -2.14 2.63
CA MET A 16 -8.47 -3.59 2.61
C MET A 16 -9.69 -4.06 1.80
N GLN A 17 -10.83 -3.39 1.94
CA GLN A 17 -12.02 -3.67 1.12
C GLN A 17 -11.77 -3.40 -0.36
N ASP A 18 -11.16 -2.26 -0.68
CA ASP A 18 -10.84 -1.89 -2.07
C ASP A 18 -9.81 -2.88 -2.68
N THR A 19 -8.81 -3.31 -1.93
CA THR A 19 -7.83 -4.34 -2.33
C THR A 19 -8.51 -5.68 -2.61
N ASN A 20 -9.40 -6.13 -1.73
CA ASN A 20 -10.15 -7.38 -1.94
C ASN A 20 -11.05 -7.31 -3.18
N ARG A 21 -11.77 -6.20 -3.38
CA ARG A 21 -12.57 -5.97 -4.59
C ARG A 21 -11.73 -5.99 -5.85
N GLY A 22 -10.56 -5.35 -5.83
CA GLY A 22 -9.62 -5.37 -6.95
C GLY A 22 -9.15 -6.79 -7.28
N ARG A 23 -8.81 -7.59 -6.27
CA ARG A 23 -8.42 -8.99 -6.42
C ARG A 23 -9.56 -9.84 -7.00
N GLU A 24 -10.78 -9.67 -6.50
CA GLU A 24 -11.96 -10.39 -7.02
C GLU A 24 -12.25 -10.00 -8.48
N ALA A 25 -12.13 -8.72 -8.83
CA ALA A 25 -12.29 -8.25 -10.20
C ALA A 25 -11.22 -8.81 -11.14
N ALA A 26 -9.96 -8.87 -10.71
CA ALA A 26 -8.87 -9.47 -11.47
C ALA A 26 -9.11 -10.97 -11.72
N ASN A 27 -9.52 -11.73 -10.69
CA ASN A 27 -9.86 -13.14 -10.83
C ASN A 27 -11.04 -13.36 -11.80
N ALA A 28 -12.10 -12.55 -11.69
CA ALA A 28 -13.24 -12.61 -12.60
C ALA A 28 -12.83 -12.28 -14.03
N MET A 29 -11.92 -11.31 -14.24
CA MET A 29 -11.38 -10.99 -15.55
C MET A 29 -10.62 -12.17 -16.17
N VAL A 30 -9.74 -12.82 -15.40
CA VAL A 30 -9.01 -14.03 -15.85
C VAL A 30 -9.98 -15.12 -16.24
N GLN A 31 -11.01 -15.37 -15.44
CA GLN A 31 -12.02 -16.38 -15.75
C GLN A 31 -12.75 -16.06 -17.06
N ASN A 32 -13.18 -14.83 -17.27
CA ASN A 32 -13.84 -14.39 -18.51
C ASN A 32 -12.92 -14.55 -19.74
N ILE A 33 -11.63 -14.24 -19.60
CA ILE A 33 -10.65 -14.42 -20.66
C ILE A 33 -10.50 -15.91 -20.99
N ARG A 34 -10.39 -16.79 -19.99
CA ARG A 34 -10.29 -18.26 -20.19
C ARG A 34 -11.51 -18.82 -20.91
N GLU A 35 -12.71 -18.38 -20.56
CA GLU A 35 -13.96 -18.79 -21.23
C GLU A 35 -14.00 -18.30 -22.68
N GLY A 36 -13.68 -17.03 -22.93
CA GLY A 36 -13.61 -16.47 -24.27
C GLY A 36 -12.55 -17.16 -25.15
N LEU A 37 -11.40 -17.51 -24.55
CA LEU A 37 -10.33 -18.23 -25.22
C LEU A 37 -10.77 -19.64 -25.64
N THR A 38 -11.44 -20.36 -24.73
CA THR A 38 -12.00 -21.70 -25.03
C THR A 38 -12.98 -21.63 -26.20
N GLY A 39 -13.88 -20.65 -26.23
CA GLY A 39 -14.78 -20.42 -27.33
C GLY A 39 -14.08 -20.11 -28.66
N SER A 40 -13.01 -19.30 -28.60
CA SER A 40 -12.21 -18.95 -29.79
C SER A 40 -11.48 -20.16 -30.38
N ILE A 41 -10.92 -21.04 -29.54
CA ILE A 41 -10.27 -22.27 -29.93
C ILE A 41 -11.28 -23.22 -30.61
N GLU A 42 -12.48 -23.37 -30.05
CA GLU A 42 -13.51 -24.20 -30.63
C GLU A 42 -13.97 -23.67 -31.99
N ASN A 43 -14.12 -22.35 -32.14
CA ASN A 43 -14.41 -21.72 -33.42
C ASN A 43 -13.27 -21.95 -34.43
N SER A 44 -12.01 -21.95 -34.03
CA SER A 44 -10.87 -22.23 -34.89
C SER A 44 -10.93 -23.65 -35.47
N ARG A 45 -11.44 -24.63 -34.71
CA ARG A 45 -11.67 -25.99 -35.24
C ARG A 45 -12.69 -26.04 -36.37
N GLN A 46 -13.65 -25.11 -36.40
CA GLN A 46 -14.59 -25.01 -37.54
C GLN A 46 -13.88 -24.53 -38.82
N VAL A 47 -12.84 -23.69 -38.68
CA VAL A 47 -12.02 -23.25 -39.82
C VAL A 47 -11.20 -24.41 -40.40
N GLU A 48 -10.70 -25.34 -39.58
CA GLU A 48 -10.06 -26.57 -40.07
C GLU A 48 -11.02 -27.42 -40.94
N ARG A 49 -12.31 -27.48 -40.55
CA ARG A 49 -13.33 -28.15 -41.37
C ARG A 49 -13.59 -27.44 -42.69
N ILE A 50 -13.51 -26.09 -42.70
CA ILE A 50 -13.63 -25.32 -43.94
C ILE A 50 -12.45 -25.65 -44.87
N GLN A 51 -11.24 -25.81 -44.36
CA GLN A 51 -10.08 -26.24 -45.15
C GLN A 51 -10.30 -27.59 -45.79
N GLN A 52 -10.80 -28.61 -45.05
CA GLN A 52 -11.12 -29.94 -45.59
C GLN A 52 -12.17 -29.87 -46.70
N LEU A 53 -13.26 -29.12 -46.49
CA LEU A 53 -14.30 -28.94 -47.51
C LEU A 53 -13.75 -28.23 -48.75
N THR A 54 -12.81 -27.32 -48.58
CA THR A 54 -12.18 -26.60 -49.69
C THR A 54 -11.26 -27.52 -50.50
N ASP A 55 -10.54 -28.43 -49.82
CA ASP A 55 -9.76 -29.50 -50.49
C ASP A 55 -10.65 -30.41 -51.34
N ASP A 56 -11.84 -30.77 -50.83
CA ASP A 56 -12.82 -31.55 -51.61
C ASP A 56 -13.31 -30.78 -52.82
N ILE A 57 -13.58 -29.46 -52.70
CA ILE A 57 -13.96 -28.62 -53.85
C ILE A 57 -12.84 -28.56 -54.90
N LEU A 58 -11.56 -28.42 -54.46
CA LEU A 58 -10.42 -28.45 -55.39
C LEU A 58 -10.30 -29.76 -56.14
N ASN A 59 -10.56 -30.89 -55.50
CA ASN A 59 -10.58 -32.20 -56.12
C ASN A 59 -11.69 -32.29 -57.08
N ILE A 60 -12.93 -31.89 -56.77
CA ILE A 60 -14.09 -31.90 -57.69
C ILE A 60 -13.84 -30.98 -58.88
N SER A 61 -13.28 -29.76 -58.64
CA SER A 61 -12.95 -28.83 -59.72
C SER A 61 -11.92 -29.42 -60.67
N SER A 62 -10.90 -30.12 -60.15
CA SER A 62 -9.89 -30.81 -60.95
C SER A 62 -10.51 -31.94 -61.83
N GLN A 63 -11.38 -32.75 -61.21
CA GLN A 63 -12.09 -33.82 -61.95
C GLN A 63 -13.03 -33.26 -63.03
N THR A 64 -13.76 -32.16 -62.68
CA THR A 64 -14.67 -31.48 -63.62
C THR A 64 -13.88 -30.89 -64.76
N ASN A 65 -12.73 -30.29 -64.55
CA ASN A 65 -11.86 -29.76 -65.60
C ASN A 65 -11.36 -30.87 -66.53
N MET A 66 -10.99 -32.04 -66.02
CA MET A 66 -10.57 -33.19 -66.81
C MET A 66 -11.75 -33.78 -67.63
N LEU A 67 -12.95 -33.86 -67.07
CA LEU A 67 -14.16 -34.28 -67.74
C LEU A 67 -14.52 -33.32 -68.89
N ALA A 68 -14.45 -32.03 -68.65
CA ALA A 68 -14.70 -31.01 -69.64
C ALA A 68 -13.68 -31.06 -70.80
N LEU A 69 -12.40 -31.28 -70.48
CA LEU A 69 -11.33 -31.45 -71.45
C LEU A 69 -11.60 -32.68 -72.33
N ASN A 70 -11.98 -33.84 -71.78
CA ASN A 70 -12.33 -35.03 -72.50
C ASN A 70 -13.55 -34.83 -73.44
N ALA A 71 -14.55 -34.09 -72.87
CA ALA A 71 -15.74 -33.74 -73.67
C ALA A 71 -15.40 -32.80 -74.84
N SER A 72 -14.51 -31.83 -74.65
CA SER A 72 -14.02 -30.93 -75.70
C SER A 72 -13.28 -31.71 -76.81
N ILE A 73 -12.46 -32.68 -76.43
CA ILE A 73 -11.73 -33.54 -77.35
C ILE A 73 -12.72 -34.39 -78.25
N GLU A 74 -13.71 -35.01 -77.62
CA GLU A 74 -14.67 -35.81 -78.32
C GLU A 74 -15.61 -34.97 -79.19
N ALA A 75 -15.98 -33.77 -78.73
CA ALA A 75 -16.74 -32.82 -79.57
C ALA A 75 -15.95 -32.35 -80.80
N ALA A 76 -14.67 -32.14 -80.70
CA ALA A 76 -13.77 -31.82 -81.81
C ALA A 76 -13.68 -32.99 -82.78
N ARG A 77 -13.70 -34.23 -82.31
CA ARG A 77 -13.66 -35.45 -83.08
C ARG A 77 -14.94 -35.67 -83.92
N ALA A 78 -16.08 -35.16 -83.41
CA ALA A 78 -17.38 -35.24 -84.15
C ALA A 78 -17.53 -34.15 -85.22
N GLY A 79 -16.56 -33.24 -85.40
CA GLY A 79 -16.56 -32.23 -86.48
C GLY A 79 -17.70 -31.19 -86.33
N GLU A 80 -18.37 -30.87 -87.46
CA GLU A 80 -19.48 -29.91 -87.50
C GLU A 80 -20.63 -30.31 -86.56
N ALA A 81 -20.91 -31.58 -86.36
CA ALA A 81 -21.98 -32.06 -85.48
C ALA A 81 -21.68 -31.84 -83.99
N GLY A 82 -20.40 -31.68 -83.64
CA GLY A 82 -19.94 -31.49 -82.28
C GLY A 82 -19.77 -30.01 -81.79
N ARG A 83 -19.95 -29.03 -82.72
CA ARG A 83 -19.66 -27.62 -82.40
C ARG A 83 -20.40 -27.08 -81.16
N GLY A 84 -21.69 -27.41 -81.03
CA GLY A 84 -22.47 -26.99 -79.84
C GLY A 84 -21.95 -27.59 -78.51
N PHE A 85 -21.54 -28.88 -78.55
CA PHE A 85 -20.96 -29.57 -77.40
C PHE A 85 -19.61 -29.06 -77.07
N ALA A 86 -18.76 -28.63 -77.99
CA ALA A 86 -17.45 -28.03 -77.74
C ALA A 86 -17.58 -26.71 -76.93
N VAL A 87 -18.55 -25.85 -77.26
CA VAL A 87 -18.81 -24.60 -76.51
C VAL A 87 -19.27 -24.91 -75.11
N VAL A 88 -20.14 -25.87 -74.87
CA VAL A 88 -20.59 -26.25 -73.52
C VAL A 88 -19.45 -26.83 -72.73
N ALA A 89 -18.62 -27.67 -73.31
CA ALA A 89 -17.45 -28.27 -72.67
C ALA A 89 -16.43 -27.16 -72.23
N GLU A 90 -16.16 -26.18 -73.09
CA GLU A 90 -15.30 -25.05 -72.76
C GLU A 90 -15.89 -24.16 -71.61
N GLN A 91 -17.23 -23.95 -71.60
CA GLN A 91 -17.88 -23.23 -70.48
C GLN A 91 -17.77 -24.02 -69.19
N ILE A 92 -17.91 -25.34 -69.17
CA ILE A 92 -17.72 -26.17 -67.96
C ILE A 92 -16.28 -26.10 -67.47
N ARG A 93 -15.31 -26.08 -68.37
CA ARG A 93 -13.89 -25.95 -68.06
C ARG A 93 -13.59 -24.63 -67.40
N ASN A 94 -14.12 -23.54 -67.96
CA ASN A 94 -13.95 -22.20 -67.33
C ASN A 94 -14.59 -22.12 -65.94
N LEU A 95 -15.76 -22.69 -65.71
CA LEU A 95 -16.42 -22.81 -64.43
C LEU A 95 -15.59 -23.61 -63.40
N ALA A 96 -14.97 -24.71 -63.85
CA ALA A 96 -14.11 -25.54 -63.04
C ALA A 96 -12.84 -24.75 -62.59
N ASP A 97 -12.20 -23.98 -63.48
CA ASP A 97 -11.07 -23.16 -63.21
C ASP A 97 -11.42 -21.96 -62.24
N GLU A 98 -12.59 -21.34 -62.45
CA GLU A 98 -13.12 -20.32 -61.55
C GLU A 98 -13.40 -20.90 -60.16
N SER A 99 -14.02 -22.06 -60.04
CA SER A 99 -14.29 -22.78 -58.80
C SER A 99 -12.96 -23.07 -58.00
N ARG A 100 -11.92 -23.50 -58.75
CA ARG A 100 -10.59 -23.74 -58.21
C ARG A 100 -10.01 -22.45 -57.63
N ASN A 101 -10.09 -21.32 -58.30
CA ASN A 101 -9.57 -20.05 -57.84
C ASN A 101 -10.31 -19.59 -56.59
N ILE A 102 -11.63 -19.72 -56.51
CA ILE A 102 -12.44 -19.41 -55.33
C ILE A 102 -12.01 -20.29 -54.15
N ALA A 103 -11.85 -21.59 -54.36
CA ALA A 103 -11.43 -22.53 -53.32
C ALA A 103 -10.01 -22.17 -52.76
N ASN A 104 -9.04 -21.85 -53.63
CA ASN A 104 -7.73 -21.39 -53.20
C ASN A 104 -7.81 -20.11 -52.34
N ASN A 105 -8.64 -19.13 -52.73
CA ASN A 105 -8.83 -17.91 -51.94
C ASN A 105 -9.45 -18.22 -50.57
N ILE A 106 -10.39 -19.16 -50.50
CA ILE A 106 -10.99 -19.60 -49.21
C ILE A 106 -9.91 -20.25 -48.32
N GLN A 107 -9.02 -21.08 -48.90
CA GLN A 107 -7.92 -21.68 -48.15
C GLN A 107 -6.98 -20.61 -47.58
N GLU A 108 -6.58 -19.62 -48.39
CA GLU A 108 -5.71 -18.53 -47.95
C GLU A 108 -6.34 -17.75 -46.80
N ILE A 109 -7.62 -17.36 -46.92
CA ILE A 109 -8.34 -16.67 -45.84
C ILE A 109 -8.43 -17.55 -44.58
N SER A 110 -8.69 -18.85 -44.74
CA SER A 110 -8.77 -19.80 -43.62
C SER A 110 -7.44 -19.92 -42.85
N LEU A 111 -6.31 -19.92 -43.57
CA LEU A 111 -4.98 -19.90 -42.94
C LEU A 111 -4.77 -18.62 -42.15
N ILE A 112 -5.07 -17.44 -42.72
CA ILE A 112 -4.94 -16.15 -42.02
C ILE A 112 -5.78 -16.13 -40.74
N VAL A 113 -7.01 -16.65 -40.80
CA VAL A 113 -7.88 -16.73 -39.61
C VAL A 113 -7.28 -17.64 -38.54
N THR A 114 -6.79 -18.82 -38.93
CA THR A 114 -6.17 -19.78 -38.00
C THR A 114 -4.94 -19.19 -37.32
N GLU A 115 -4.06 -18.54 -38.07
CA GLU A 115 -2.88 -17.85 -37.54
C GLU A 115 -3.25 -16.72 -36.56
N SER A 116 -4.26 -15.92 -36.93
CA SER A 116 -4.76 -14.83 -36.11
C SER A 116 -5.33 -15.32 -34.77
N VAL A 117 -6.10 -16.41 -34.78
CA VAL A 117 -6.64 -17.04 -33.57
C VAL A 117 -5.52 -17.62 -32.71
N SER A 118 -4.52 -18.26 -33.34
CA SER A 118 -3.35 -18.79 -32.63
C SER A 118 -2.54 -17.68 -31.91
N ALA A 119 -2.30 -16.57 -32.61
CA ALA A 119 -1.63 -15.40 -32.03
C ALA A 119 -2.44 -14.81 -30.86
N LEU A 120 -3.75 -14.62 -31.04
CA LEU A 120 -4.64 -14.13 -29.98
C LEU A 120 -4.66 -15.04 -28.77
N THR A 121 -4.63 -16.36 -28.99
CA THR A 121 -4.53 -17.36 -27.91
C THR A 121 -3.24 -17.19 -27.10
N GLY A 122 -2.09 -17.05 -27.78
CA GLY A 122 -0.80 -16.83 -27.14
C GLY A 122 -0.75 -15.53 -26.38
N ASP A 123 -1.30 -14.44 -26.92
CA ASP A 123 -1.34 -13.14 -26.24
C ASP A 123 -2.25 -13.18 -25.02
N SER A 124 -3.39 -13.84 -25.13
CA SER A 124 -4.33 -14.00 -24.02
C SER A 124 -3.74 -14.84 -22.90
N GLN A 125 -3.01 -15.90 -23.22
CA GLN A 125 -2.32 -16.71 -22.20
C GLN A 125 -1.26 -15.86 -21.45
N ARG A 126 -0.46 -15.07 -22.16
CA ARG A 126 0.52 -14.15 -21.53
C ARG A 126 -0.15 -13.14 -20.63
N LEU A 127 -1.33 -12.64 -20.99
CA LEU A 127 -2.11 -11.73 -20.15
C LEU A 127 -2.59 -12.42 -18.86
N ILE A 128 -3.08 -13.66 -18.97
CA ILE A 128 -3.48 -14.48 -17.82
C ILE A 128 -2.30 -14.67 -16.88
N ASP A 129 -1.17 -15.10 -17.41
CA ASP A 129 0.05 -15.34 -16.62
C ASP A 129 0.52 -14.05 -15.91
N TYR A 130 0.47 -12.90 -16.60
CA TYR A 130 0.79 -11.60 -16.00
C TYR A 130 -0.17 -11.22 -14.87
N VAL A 131 -1.47 -11.48 -15.02
CA VAL A 131 -2.44 -11.20 -13.94
C VAL A 131 -2.19 -12.13 -12.75
N ASP A 132 -1.99 -13.42 -13.00
CA ASP A 132 -1.77 -14.41 -11.94
C ASP A 132 -0.44 -14.16 -11.20
N GLU A 133 0.67 -13.93 -11.90
CA GLU A 133 2.00 -13.82 -11.29
C GLU A 133 2.29 -12.42 -10.74
N SER A 134 1.76 -11.36 -11.35
CA SER A 134 2.08 -9.98 -10.97
C SER A 134 0.93 -9.28 -10.26
N ILE A 135 -0.25 -9.24 -10.88
CA ILE A 135 -1.36 -8.43 -10.34
C ILE A 135 -1.92 -9.03 -9.05
N LEU A 136 -2.16 -10.34 -9.02
CA LEU A 136 -2.68 -11.01 -7.83
C LEU A 136 -1.65 -11.00 -6.68
N ALA A 137 -0.36 -11.19 -6.99
CA ALA A 137 0.71 -11.08 -6.00
C ALA A 137 0.84 -9.65 -5.44
N ASP A 138 0.62 -8.62 -6.24
CA ASP A 138 0.63 -7.23 -5.75
C ASP A 138 -0.58 -6.94 -4.85
N TYR A 139 -1.77 -7.47 -5.14
CA TYR A 139 -2.91 -7.36 -4.22
C TYR A 139 -2.63 -8.04 -2.88
N GLU A 140 -1.92 -9.16 -2.86
CA GLU A 140 -1.53 -9.84 -1.63
C GLU A 140 -0.54 -8.99 -0.81
N LYS A 141 0.46 -8.39 -1.45
CA LYS A 141 1.38 -7.42 -0.82
C LYS A 141 0.63 -6.20 -0.27
N PHE A 142 -0.31 -5.62 -1.04
CA PHE A 142 -1.12 -4.50 -0.57
C PHE A 142 -1.97 -4.85 0.65
N SER A 143 -2.50 -6.06 0.71
CA SER A 143 -3.21 -6.55 1.90
C SER A 143 -2.29 -6.60 3.12
N GLY A 144 -1.06 -7.10 2.97
CA GLY A 144 -0.03 -7.10 4.00
C GLY A 144 0.32 -5.69 4.48
N ILE A 145 0.66 -4.80 3.56
CA ILE A 145 0.98 -3.38 3.86
C ILE A 145 -0.17 -2.69 4.61
N THR A 146 -1.42 -2.93 4.20
CA THR A 146 -2.58 -2.33 4.85
C THR A 146 -2.76 -2.84 6.30
N ASN A 147 -2.47 -4.11 6.54
CA ASN A 147 -2.48 -4.68 7.89
C ASN A 147 -1.37 -4.10 8.77
N ASP A 148 -0.16 -3.97 8.25
CA ASP A 148 0.97 -3.35 8.96
C ASP A 148 0.67 -1.89 9.30
N TYR A 149 0.11 -1.14 8.35
CA TYR A 149 -0.30 0.25 8.58
C TYR A 149 -1.36 0.39 9.67
N ARG A 150 -2.30 -0.57 9.77
CA ARG A 150 -3.28 -0.63 10.86
C ARG A 150 -2.62 -0.89 12.21
N ASN A 151 -1.65 -1.81 12.27
CA ASN A 151 -0.91 -2.14 13.47
C ASN A 151 -0.06 -0.95 13.94
N ASP A 152 0.61 -0.28 13.03
CA ASP A 152 1.40 0.93 13.33
C ASP A 152 0.51 2.06 13.86
N ALA A 153 -0.68 2.26 13.28
CA ALA A 153 -1.65 3.23 13.80
C ALA A 153 -2.09 2.91 15.23
N SER A 154 -2.26 1.62 15.57
CA SER A 154 -2.57 1.19 16.94
C SER A 154 -1.41 1.50 17.89
N ARG A 155 -0.17 1.16 17.50
CA ARG A 155 1.04 1.46 18.30
C ARG A 155 1.23 2.95 18.55
N VAL A 156 1.02 3.78 17.52
CA VAL A 156 1.07 5.24 17.66
C VAL A 156 0.01 5.72 18.64
N ASN A 157 -1.20 5.17 18.63
CA ASN A 157 -2.25 5.52 19.59
C ASN A 157 -1.85 5.18 21.04
N ASP A 158 -1.23 4.03 21.25
CA ASP A 158 -0.77 3.63 22.60
C ASP A 158 0.39 4.51 23.09
N ILE A 159 1.33 4.88 22.20
CA ILE A 159 2.38 5.85 22.52
C ILE A 159 1.79 7.21 22.92
N LEU A 160 0.77 7.69 22.20
CA LEU A 160 0.10 8.96 22.52
C LEU A 160 -0.64 8.92 23.85
N LYS A 161 -1.26 7.79 24.22
CA LYS A 161 -1.87 7.60 25.55
C LYS A 161 -0.83 7.68 26.66
N ASN A 162 0.25 6.91 26.52
CA ASN A 162 1.35 6.93 27.50
C ASN A 162 1.99 8.32 27.62
N PHE A 163 2.14 9.03 26.50
CA PHE A 163 2.65 10.40 26.52
C PHE A 163 1.72 11.36 27.27
N ALA A 164 0.40 11.23 27.06
CA ALA A 164 -0.58 12.04 27.78
C ALA A 164 -0.58 11.77 29.29
N GLU A 165 -0.41 10.51 29.71
CA GLU A 165 -0.29 10.10 31.10
C GLU A 165 0.98 10.63 31.74
N ASN A 166 2.14 10.50 31.07
CA ASN A 166 3.41 11.05 31.53
C ASN A 166 3.36 12.59 31.67
N ALA A 167 2.73 13.28 30.71
CA ALA A 167 2.54 14.73 30.78
C ALA A 167 1.68 15.14 32.00
N ARG A 168 0.67 14.33 32.34
CA ARG A 168 -0.17 14.56 33.52
C ARG A 168 0.61 14.35 34.82
N THR A 169 1.40 13.29 34.88
CA THR A 169 2.30 13.01 36.02
C THR A 169 3.29 14.14 36.19
N LEU A 170 3.95 14.61 35.14
CA LEU A 170 4.87 15.72 35.16
C LEU A 170 4.21 17.01 35.67
N LYS A 171 2.99 17.31 35.25
CA LYS A 171 2.22 18.46 35.76
C LYS A 171 1.97 18.36 37.25
N ASN A 172 1.62 17.17 37.77
CA ASN A 172 1.39 16.96 39.20
C ASN A 172 2.70 17.14 40.01
N THR A 173 3.80 16.54 39.53
CA THR A 173 5.12 16.71 40.18
C THR A 173 5.57 18.16 40.19
N MET A 174 5.31 18.93 39.12
CA MET A 174 5.58 20.36 39.09
C MET A 174 4.73 21.16 40.09
N ALA A 175 3.49 20.77 40.32
CA ALA A 175 2.62 21.38 41.31
C ALA A 175 3.13 21.10 42.74
N GLU A 176 3.54 19.86 43.04
CA GLU A 176 4.15 19.46 44.30
C GLU A 176 5.47 20.18 44.55
N MET A 177 6.32 20.32 43.53
CA MET A 177 7.56 21.07 43.59
C MET A 177 7.34 22.56 43.91
N ASN A 178 6.33 23.19 43.29
CA ASN A 178 5.95 24.56 43.59
C ASN A 178 5.49 24.74 45.04
N SER A 179 4.72 23.79 45.58
CA SER A 179 4.35 23.79 47.00
C SER A 179 5.59 23.69 47.90
N GLY A 180 6.49 22.74 47.60
CA GLY A 180 7.74 22.58 48.35
C GLY A 180 8.64 23.84 48.34
N ILE A 181 8.71 24.54 47.19
CA ILE A 181 9.44 25.82 47.08
C ILE A 181 8.80 26.90 48.00
N SER A 182 7.47 26.95 48.05
CA SER A 182 6.74 27.87 48.93
C SER A 182 7.04 27.60 50.43
N ASP A 183 7.06 26.32 50.82
CA ASP A 183 7.37 25.89 52.18
C ASP A 183 8.81 26.23 52.55
N ILE A 184 9.76 26.02 51.65
CA ILE A 184 11.18 26.43 51.83
C ILE A 184 11.28 27.95 52.00
N SER A 185 10.55 28.74 51.20
CA SER A 185 10.54 30.19 51.31
C SER A 185 10.05 30.65 52.70
N THR A 186 8.97 30.05 53.20
CA THR A 186 8.44 30.31 54.54
C THR A 186 9.46 29.95 55.63
N THR A 187 10.12 28.81 55.52
CA THR A 187 11.15 28.38 56.47
C THR A 187 12.38 29.32 56.47
N ILE A 188 12.76 29.87 55.32
CA ILE A 188 13.83 30.87 55.21
C ILE A 188 13.43 32.17 55.91
N ASP A 189 12.20 32.62 55.73
CA ASP A 189 11.69 33.83 56.42
C ASP A 189 11.67 33.65 57.92
N GLU A 190 11.19 32.51 58.42
CA GLU A 190 11.24 32.20 59.91
C GLU A 190 12.66 32.09 60.44
N SER A 191 13.57 31.47 59.68
CA SER A 191 14.99 31.36 60.05
C SER A 191 15.66 32.74 60.10
N THR A 192 15.34 33.61 59.14
CA THR A 192 15.84 34.99 59.09
C THR A 192 15.36 35.78 60.34
N LYS A 193 14.11 35.62 60.73
CA LYS A 193 13.56 36.24 61.95
C LYS A 193 14.28 35.69 63.18
N GLY A 194 14.49 34.38 63.30
CA GLY A 194 15.22 33.77 64.40
C GLY A 194 16.68 34.26 64.50
N ILE A 195 17.36 34.47 63.39
CA ILE A 195 18.72 35.02 63.34
C ILE A 195 18.74 36.49 63.88
N ASN A 196 17.77 37.31 63.48
CA ASN A 196 17.66 38.68 63.97
C ASN A 196 17.38 38.73 65.46
N GLU A 197 16.48 37.90 65.96
CA GLU A 197 16.20 37.77 67.40
C GLU A 197 17.45 37.31 68.17
N ALA A 198 18.22 36.38 67.63
CA ALA A 198 19.49 35.96 68.23
C ALA A 198 20.55 37.10 68.26
N ALA A 199 20.63 37.86 67.13
CA ALA A 199 21.52 39.03 67.07
C ALA A 199 21.18 40.10 68.10
N ASP A 200 19.88 40.37 68.29
CA ASP A 200 19.40 41.27 69.31
C ASP A 200 19.73 40.77 70.75
N GLY A 201 19.58 39.48 70.98
CA GLY A 201 19.94 38.80 72.20
C GLY A 201 21.46 38.92 72.55
N VAL A 202 22.32 38.71 71.52
CA VAL A 202 23.77 38.88 71.64
C VAL A 202 24.12 40.34 72.00
N SER A 203 23.44 41.30 71.33
CA SER A 203 23.63 42.74 71.67
C SER A 203 23.27 43.05 73.13
N GLY A 204 22.18 42.45 73.63
CA GLY A 204 21.79 42.54 75.01
C GLY A 204 22.82 41.97 75.99
N ILE A 205 23.43 40.84 75.64
CA ILE A 205 24.49 40.20 76.41
C ILE A 205 25.75 41.14 76.49
N VAL A 206 26.15 41.72 75.35
CA VAL A 206 27.29 42.67 75.31
C VAL A 206 27.05 43.84 76.18
N ASN A 207 25.87 44.45 76.20
CA ASN A 207 25.51 45.54 77.09
C ASN A 207 25.56 45.13 78.57
N SER A 208 25.08 43.90 78.89
CA SER A 208 25.14 43.40 80.27
C SER A 208 26.57 43.13 80.72
N ILE A 209 27.47 42.72 79.86
CA ILE A 209 28.91 42.58 80.16
C ILE A 209 29.54 43.94 80.45
N ASP A 210 29.20 44.97 79.64
CA ASP A 210 29.70 46.34 79.90
C ASP A 210 29.24 46.88 81.28
N ASP A 211 27.99 46.60 81.66
CA ASP A 211 27.44 46.96 82.94
C ASP A 211 28.11 46.20 84.09
N ILE A 212 28.40 44.90 83.94
CA ILE A 212 29.16 44.09 84.93
C ILE A 212 30.60 44.61 85.09
N GLU A 213 31.23 45.00 83.97
CA GLU A 213 32.60 45.61 84.03
C GLU A 213 32.61 46.89 84.82
N LYS A 214 31.64 47.80 84.60
CA LYS A 214 31.49 49.04 85.40
C LYS A 214 31.25 48.78 86.91
N GLU A 215 30.41 47.78 87.24
CA GLU A 215 30.16 47.36 88.60
C GLU A 215 31.41 46.75 89.23
N ALA A 216 32.18 45.95 88.49
CA ALA A 216 33.46 45.41 88.99
C ALA A 216 34.51 46.51 89.27
N GLU A 217 34.60 47.50 88.32
CA GLU A 217 35.47 48.70 88.61
C GLU A 217 35.05 49.45 89.85
N ASN A 218 33.74 49.70 90.06
CA ASN A 218 33.21 50.35 91.24
C ASN A 218 33.55 49.55 92.52
N ASN A 219 33.41 48.24 92.48
CA ASN A 219 33.74 47.36 93.58
C ASN A 219 35.27 47.42 93.96
N ILE A 220 36.15 47.50 92.91
CA ILE A 220 37.60 47.68 93.11
C ILE A 220 37.87 49.04 93.84
N ILE A 221 37.22 50.13 93.41
CA ILE A 221 37.36 51.44 93.99
C ILE A 221 36.87 51.44 95.44
N ILE A 222 35.75 50.79 95.75
CA ILE A 222 35.25 50.65 97.14
C ILE A 222 36.23 49.82 97.98
N GLY A 223 36.75 48.70 97.43
CA GLY A 223 37.78 47.87 98.10
C GLY A 223 39.02 48.65 98.42
N GLN A 224 39.51 49.47 97.49
CA GLN A 224 40.69 50.37 97.76
C GLN A 224 40.39 51.40 98.80
N LYS A 225 39.19 52.01 98.84
CA LYS A 225 38.79 52.93 99.91
C LYS A 225 38.70 52.27 101.27
N LEU A 226 38.13 51.04 101.33
CA LEU A 226 38.08 50.27 102.60
C LEU A 226 39.47 49.90 103.12
N GLN A 227 40.37 49.49 102.19
CA GLN A 227 41.75 49.16 102.53
C GLN A 227 42.49 50.45 103.12
N GLY A 228 42.20 51.60 102.52
CA GLY A 228 42.71 52.87 103.06
C GLY A 228 42.17 53.19 104.44
N TYR A 229 40.93 52.88 104.76
CA TYR A 229 40.37 53.08 106.13
C TYR A 229 40.94 52.09 107.14
N VAL A 230 41.25 50.85 106.74
CA VAL A 230 41.83 49.80 107.62
C VAL A 230 43.28 50.08 107.91
N GLN A 231 44.05 50.84 107.12
CA GLN A 231 45.44 51.24 107.37
C GLN A 231 45.60 52.45 108.30
N VAL A 232 44.51 53.08 108.72
CA VAL A 232 44.52 54.27 109.57
C VAL A 232 44.20 53.89 111.02
N PHE A 233 43.97 52.66 111.33
CA PHE A 233 43.84 52.08 112.67
C PHE A 233 45.05 51.22 113.00
#